data_83d5d593e9f507f901f7373e7bddf6c4
#
_entry.id   83d5d593e9f507f901f7373e7bddf6c4
#
_cell.length_a   1.000
_cell.length_b   1.000
_cell.length_c   1.000
_cell.angle_alpha   90.00
_cell.angle_beta   90.00
_cell.angle_gamma   90.00
#
_symmetry.space_group_name_H-M   'P 1'
#
loop_
_entity.id
_entity.type
_entity.pdbx_description
1 polymer ?
#
loop_
_entity_poly.entity_id
_entity_poly.type
_entity_poly.pdbx_seq_one_letter_code
_entity_poly.pdbx_strand_id
1 'polypeptide(L)'
;QLPTPTRRAYQWLKFLSEPGHLVQHLDALRKATEGARALPERKSLPAALQKASLHVEFFYTSFLYRVTSQSHLVQVTLHEGFVKAPPAILTALLRASLDGRSAADREKVKAYSASEPFLELVQALEAPTSDVEEPLGRYVDLIDVFTRVNARYFAGSLTPPHLRWSRSPNYRTLGHYNYLTDTIVISALLDAPDIPAYALDFVMYHELLHKALGVTAMNGRRRAHTTAFRRAEREFVEYEKAKAFLQTLTPEGRDLFDARL
;
A
#
# COMPACT_ATOMS: atom_id res chain seq x y z
N GLN A 1 11.23 1.22 19.72
CA GLN A 1 10.46 1.44 18.46
C GLN A 1 9.63 2.71 18.60
N LEU A 2 9.62 3.57 17.56
CA LEU A 2 8.77 4.76 17.56
C LEU A 2 7.28 4.34 17.51
N PRO A 3 6.38 5.04 18.25
CA PRO A 3 4.94 4.86 18.11
C PRO A 3 4.49 5.03 16.65
N THR A 4 3.43 4.32 16.24
CA THR A 4 2.94 4.34 14.84
C THR A 4 2.72 5.75 14.26
N PRO A 5 2.14 6.74 14.99
CA PRO A 5 1.98 8.09 14.45
C PRO A 5 3.32 8.77 14.18
N THR A 6 4.28 8.65 15.09
CA THR A 6 5.62 9.26 14.98
C THR A 6 6.39 8.64 13.81
N ARG A 7 6.27 7.31 13.62
CA ARG A 7 6.89 6.60 12.50
C ARG A 7 6.34 7.07 11.16
N ARG A 8 5.01 7.22 11.02
CA ARG A 8 4.40 7.75 9.80
C ARG A 8 4.85 9.17 9.48
N ALA A 9 4.90 10.03 10.50
CA ALA A 9 5.41 11.39 10.34
C ALA A 9 6.87 11.38 9.85
N TYR A 10 7.73 10.53 10.42
CA TYR A 10 9.12 10.39 9.99
C TYR A 10 9.23 9.87 8.55
N GLN A 11 8.47 8.83 8.19
CA GLN A 11 8.44 8.28 6.83
C GLN A 11 7.98 9.34 5.82
N TRP A 12 6.94 10.08 6.16
CA TRP A 12 6.43 11.15 5.32
C TRP A 12 7.45 12.29 5.14
N LEU A 13 8.11 12.74 6.18
CA LEU A 13 9.16 13.76 6.08
C LEU A 13 10.36 13.27 5.26
N LYS A 14 10.78 12.01 5.44
CA LYS A 14 11.83 11.40 4.61
C LYS A 14 11.40 11.34 3.14
N PHE A 15 10.18 10.92 2.85
CA PHE A 15 9.63 10.91 1.50
C PHE A 15 9.66 12.32 0.87
N LEU A 16 9.22 13.35 1.62
CA LEU A 16 9.23 14.73 1.15
C LEU A 16 10.64 15.35 1.03
N SER A 17 11.66 14.77 1.68
CA SER A 17 13.04 15.24 1.52
C SER A 17 13.61 15.00 0.11
N GLU A 18 12.99 14.11 -0.65
CA GLU A 18 13.29 13.91 -2.06
C GLU A 18 12.73 15.08 -2.90
N PRO A 19 13.56 15.84 -3.66
CA PRO A 19 13.14 17.09 -4.33
C PRO A 19 11.90 16.95 -5.22
N GLY A 20 11.77 15.85 -5.93
CA GLY A 20 10.62 15.60 -6.82
C GLY A 20 9.32 15.39 -6.05
N HIS A 21 9.36 14.76 -4.88
CA HIS A 21 8.18 14.50 -4.07
C HIS A 21 7.66 15.78 -3.40
N LEU A 22 8.56 16.61 -2.87
CA LEU A 22 8.16 17.90 -2.29
C LEU A 22 7.47 18.80 -3.30
N VAL A 23 8.00 18.90 -4.53
CA VAL A 23 7.39 19.69 -5.60
C VAL A 23 6.00 19.18 -5.94
N GLN A 24 5.83 17.87 -6.07
CA GLN A 24 4.53 17.26 -6.35
C GLN A 24 3.53 17.51 -5.21
N HIS A 25 3.98 17.36 -3.96
CA HIS A 25 3.17 17.63 -2.77
C HIS A 25 2.67 19.08 -2.76
N LEU A 26 3.55 20.05 -2.95
CA LEU A 26 3.19 21.47 -2.93
C LEU A 26 2.24 21.84 -4.08
N ASP A 27 2.44 21.30 -5.28
CA ASP A 27 1.52 21.53 -6.41
C ASP A 27 0.14 20.93 -6.15
N ALA A 28 0.08 19.70 -5.62
CA ALA A 28 -1.17 19.05 -5.24
C ALA A 28 -1.89 19.82 -4.11
N LEU A 29 -1.15 20.29 -3.11
CA LEU A 29 -1.69 21.08 -2.02
C LEU A 29 -2.31 22.39 -2.51
N ARG A 30 -1.62 23.10 -3.42
CA ARG A 30 -2.15 24.29 -4.08
C ARG A 30 -3.46 23.99 -4.81
N LYS A 31 -3.47 22.97 -5.68
CA LYS A 31 -4.64 22.56 -6.46
C LYS A 31 -5.81 22.14 -5.57
N ALA A 32 -5.55 21.36 -4.52
CA ALA A 32 -6.58 20.94 -3.58
C ALA A 32 -7.16 22.12 -2.78
N THR A 33 -6.31 23.07 -2.36
CA THR A 33 -6.74 24.27 -1.63
C THR A 33 -7.61 25.18 -2.51
N GLU A 34 -7.20 25.41 -3.76
CA GLU A 34 -7.97 26.18 -4.74
C GLU A 34 -9.29 25.49 -5.07
N GLY A 35 -9.24 24.16 -5.33
CA GLY A 35 -10.43 23.35 -5.59
C GLY A 35 -11.42 23.36 -4.44
N ALA A 36 -10.94 23.23 -3.20
CA ALA A 36 -11.80 23.25 -2.01
C ALA A 36 -12.49 24.61 -1.80
N ARG A 37 -11.81 25.71 -2.14
CA ARG A 37 -12.40 27.07 -2.09
C ARG A 37 -13.47 27.29 -3.17
N ALA A 38 -13.29 26.66 -4.33
CA ALA A 38 -14.18 26.80 -5.48
C ALA A 38 -15.41 25.87 -5.41
N LEU A 39 -15.48 24.93 -4.46
CA LEU A 39 -16.59 23.98 -4.36
C LEU A 39 -17.91 24.69 -4.00
N PRO A 40 -18.94 24.58 -4.83
CA PRO A 40 -20.28 25.14 -4.53
C PRO A 40 -20.93 24.43 -3.34
N GLU A 41 -20.54 23.20 -3.05
CA GLU A 41 -21.06 22.36 -1.97
C GLU A 41 -20.75 22.91 -0.57
N ARG A 42 -19.82 23.88 -0.43
CA ARG A 42 -19.63 24.60 0.85
C ARG A 42 -20.93 25.20 1.38
N LYS A 43 -21.86 25.55 0.48
CA LYS A 43 -23.19 26.08 0.85
C LYS A 43 -24.10 25.02 1.49
N SER A 44 -23.84 23.74 1.28
CA SER A 44 -24.55 22.61 1.90
C SER A 44 -24.05 22.24 3.28
N LEU A 45 -22.87 22.77 3.70
CA LEU A 45 -22.36 22.57 5.03
C LEU A 45 -23.21 23.28 6.08
N PRO A 46 -23.21 22.81 7.35
CA PRO A 46 -23.83 23.53 8.45
C PRO A 46 -23.39 25.00 8.46
N ALA A 47 -24.32 25.93 8.76
CA ALA A 47 -24.09 27.39 8.68
C ALA A 47 -22.82 27.84 9.44
N ALA A 48 -22.51 27.17 10.57
CA ALA A 48 -21.30 27.43 11.35
C ALA A 48 -20.03 27.12 10.55
N LEU A 49 -20.03 26.07 9.70
CA LEU A 49 -18.88 25.63 8.90
C LEU A 49 -18.76 26.39 7.57
N GLN A 50 -19.84 27.00 7.08
CA GLN A 50 -19.78 27.82 5.87
C GLN A 50 -18.86 29.05 6.02
N LYS A 51 -18.81 29.61 7.24
CA LYS A 51 -18.01 30.79 7.60
C LYS A 51 -16.62 30.43 8.12
N ALA A 52 -16.37 29.15 8.36
CA ALA A 52 -15.08 28.67 8.88
C ALA A 52 -13.97 28.78 7.83
N SER A 53 -12.76 29.05 8.28
CA SER A 53 -11.56 28.93 7.46
C SER A 53 -11.36 27.47 7.08
N LEU A 54 -11.06 27.21 5.81
CA LEU A 54 -10.79 25.87 5.31
C LEU A 54 -9.28 25.69 5.16
N HIS A 55 -8.75 24.72 5.88
CA HIS A 55 -7.36 24.28 5.79
C HIS A 55 -7.30 22.88 5.16
N VAL A 56 -6.58 22.76 4.06
CA VAL A 56 -6.38 21.48 3.37
C VAL A 56 -4.91 21.09 3.53
N GLU A 57 -4.67 19.85 3.86
CA GLU A 57 -3.33 19.29 3.97
C GLU A 57 -3.30 17.87 3.41
N PHE A 58 -2.13 17.47 2.91
CA PHE A 58 -1.82 16.08 2.62
C PHE A 58 -0.90 15.53 3.72
N PHE A 59 -1.13 14.28 4.09
CA PHE A 59 -0.32 13.60 5.10
C PHE A 59 -0.32 12.09 4.89
N TYR A 60 0.71 11.40 5.34
CA TYR A 60 0.72 9.94 5.34
C TYR A 60 -0.10 9.39 6.50
N THR A 61 -1.32 8.96 6.21
CA THR A 61 -2.32 8.52 7.20
C THR A 61 -2.75 7.06 6.97
N SER A 62 -3.58 6.53 7.87
CA SER A 62 -4.25 5.23 7.70
C SER A 62 -5.64 5.33 7.09
N PHE A 63 -6.10 6.51 6.77
CA PHE A 63 -7.40 6.82 6.18
C PHE A 63 -7.21 7.60 4.89
N LEU A 64 -8.18 7.51 3.97
CA LEU A 64 -8.09 8.22 2.69
C LEU A 64 -8.29 9.73 2.85
N TYR A 65 -9.16 10.12 3.74
CA TYR A 65 -9.39 11.50 4.16
C TYR A 65 -10.01 11.57 5.55
N ARG A 66 -9.85 12.70 6.21
CA ARG A 66 -10.52 13.04 7.48
C ARG A 66 -10.87 14.53 7.48
N VAL A 67 -12.02 14.86 8.05
CA VAL A 67 -12.42 16.24 8.30
C VAL A 67 -12.59 16.42 9.78
N THR A 68 -11.95 17.45 10.31
CA THR A 68 -12.14 17.90 11.70
C THR A 68 -12.57 19.35 11.68
N SER A 69 -13.47 19.72 12.60
CA SER A 69 -13.94 21.10 12.73
C SER A 69 -13.75 21.59 14.17
N GLN A 70 -13.16 22.75 14.29
CA GLN A 70 -12.99 23.44 15.56
C GLN A 70 -13.42 24.89 15.37
N SER A 71 -14.40 25.35 16.13
CA SER A 71 -14.96 26.74 16.17
C SER A 71 -15.01 27.47 14.82
N HIS A 72 -13.87 27.91 14.28
CA HIS A 72 -13.76 28.71 13.06
C HIS A 72 -12.86 28.07 11.99
N LEU A 73 -12.41 26.83 12.20
CA LEU A 73 -11.51 26.12 11.30
C LEU A 73 -12.09 24.76 10.91
N VAL A 74 -12.15 24.48 9.62
CA VAL A 74 -12.37 23.15 9.05
C VAL A 74 -11.05 22.66 8.47
N GLN A 75 -10.50 21.62 9.05
CA GLN A 75 -9.28 20.98 8.58
C GLN A 75 -9.65 19.73 7.79
N VAL A 76 -9.15 19.64 6.56
CA VAL A 76 -9.32 18.51 5.65
C VAL A 76 -7.95 17.86 5.46
N THR A 77 -7.74 16.71 6.09
CA THR A 77 -6.51 15.93 5.93
C THR A 77 -6.77 14.87 4.85
N LEU A 78 -5.98 14.91 3.79
CA LEU A 78 -6.01 13.99 2.65
C LEU A 78 -4.80 13.06 2.70
N HIS A 79 -4.98 11.81 2.26
CA HIS A 79 -3.87 10.86 2.18
C HIS A 79 -2.86 11.30 1.10
N GLU A 80 -1.56 11.24 1.40
CA GLU A 80 -0.45 11.62 0.51
C GLU A 80 -0.50 10.89 -0.85
N GLY A 81 -1.02 9.66 -0.89
CA GLY A 81 -1.21 8.90 -2.13
C GLY A 81 -2.06 9.60 -3.22
N PHE A 82 -2.79 10.66 -2.87
CA PHE A 82 -3.57 11.45 -3.84
C PHE A 82 -2.81 12.61 -4.47
N VAL A 83 -1.53 12.84 -4.13
CA VAL A 83 -0.79 14.00 -4.71
C VAL A 83 -0.60 13.91 -6.23
N LYS A 84 -0.64 12.71 -6.81
CA LYS A 84 -0.62 12.48 -8.26
C LYS A 84 -2.02 12.33 -8.87
N ALA A 85 -3.07 12.55 -8.09
CA ALA A 85 -4.44 12.35 -8.57
C ALA A 85 -4.81 13.39 -9.65
N PRO A 86 -5.50 12.96 -10.73
CA PRO A 86 -6.06 13.86 -11.71
C PRO A 86 -7.06 14.86 -11.07
N PRO A 87 -7.26 16.05 -11.65
CA PRO A 87 -8.16 17.07 -11.11
C PRO A 87 -9.57 16.56 -10.80
N ALA A 88 -10.10 15.67 -11.64
CA ALA A 88 -11.43 15.08 -11.43
C ALA A 88 -11.49 14.21 -10.16
N ILE A 89 -10.42 13.52 -9.83
CA ILE A 89 -10.31 12.70 -8.61
C ILE A 89 -10.10 13.59 -7.38
N LEU A 90 -9.26 14.64 -7.47
CA LEU A 90 -9.12 15.62 -6.38
C LEU A 90 -10.46 16.31 -6.08
N THR A 91 -11.23 16.68 -7.10
CA THR A 91 -12.57 17.24 -6.91
C THR A 91 -13.51 16.25 -6.23
N ALA A 92 -13.52 14.98 -6.68
CA ALA A 92 -14.33 13.94 -6.06
C ALA A 92 -13.92 13.70 -4.60
N LEU A 93 -12.62 13.71 -4.29
CA LEU A 93 -12.06 13.55 -2.95
C LEU A 93 -12.51 14.69 -2.03
N LEU A 94 -12.44 15.93 -2.49
CA LEU A 94 -12.88 17.10 -1.73
C LEU A 94 -14.40 17.08 -1.50
N ARG A 95 -15.21 16.70 -2.51
CA ARG A 95 -16.66 16.52 -2.35
C ARG A 95 -16.99 15.42 -1.37
N ALA A 96 -16.36 14.26 -1.51
CA ALA A 96 -16.54 13.13 -0.61
C ALA A 96 -16.18 13.50 0.84
N SER A 97 -15.13 14.30 1.04
CA SER A 97 -14.68 14.73 2.37
C SER A 97 -15.60 15.76 3.00
N LEU A 98 -16.08 16.76 2.24
CA LEU A 98 -16.82 17.91 2.77
C LEU A 98 -18.33 17.68 2.82
N ASP A 99 -18.91 17.06 1.80
CA ASP A 99 -20.38 16.83 1.72
C ASP A 99 -20.77 15.39 2.08
N GLY A 100 -19.95 14.42 1.73
CA GLY A 100 -20.16 13.00 2.07
C GLY A 100 -21.39 12.33 1.44
N ARG A 101 -22.21 13.06 0.68
CA ARG A 101 -23.50 12.58 0.14
C ARG A 101 -23.38 11.81 -1.16
N SER A 102 -22.39 12.16 -2.01
CA SER A 102 -22.22 11.55 -3.32
C SER A 102 -21.60 10.17 -3.21
N ALA A 103 -22.38 9.12 -3.42
CA ALA A 103 -21.89 7.75 -3.55
C ALA A 103 -20.92 7.61 -4.73
N ALA A 104 -21.22 8.29 -5.86
CA ALA A 104 -20.38 8.27 -7.05
C ALA A 104 -18.99 8.85 -6.80
N ASP A 105 -18.87 9.92 -6.01
CA ASP A 105 -17.56 10.49 -5.67
C ASP A 105 -16.77 9.58 -4.73
N ARG A 106 -17.43 8.95 -3.75
CA ARG A 106 -16.79 7.94 -2.89
C ARG A 106 -16.26 6.75 -3.68
N GLU A 107 -17.03 6.26 -4.66
CA GLU A 107 -16.56 5.15 -5.52
C GLU A 107 -15.36 5.57 -6.40
N LYS A 108 -15.34 6.79 -6.94
CA LYS A 108 -14.18 7.31 -7.67
C LYS A 108 -12.93 7.37 -6.78
N VAL A 109 -13.08 7.88 -5.55
CA VAL A 109 -11.99 7.97 -4.57
C VAL A 109 -11.47 6.58 -4.21
N LYS A 110 -12.38 5.64 -3.95
CA LYS A 110 -12.02 4.25 -3.64
C LYS A 110 -11.33 3.56 -4.83
N ALA A 111 -11.86 3.74 -6.05
CA ALA A 111 -11.25 3.19 -7.25
C ALA A 111 -9.83 3.74 -7.48
N TYR A 112 -9.62 5.05 -7.26
CA TYR A 112 -8.29 5.63 -7.37
C TYR A 112 -7.34 5.16 -6.28
N SER A 113 -7.81 4.94 -5.05
CA SER A 113 -6.97 4.39 -3.98
C SER A 113 -6.49 2.95 -4.23
N ALA A 114 -7.10 2.24 -5.16
CA ALA A 114 -6.66 0.95 -5.65
C ALA A 114 -5.88 1.03 -6.96
N SER A 115 -5.63 2.24 -7.48
CA SER A 115 -4.88 2.45 -8.73
C SER A 115 -3.38 2.42 -8.50
N GLU A 116 -2.65 2.08 -9.55
CA GLU A 116 -1.20 2.04 -9.54
C GLU A 116 -0.55 3.34 -9.04
N PRO A 117 -0.90 4.56 -9.53
CA PRO A 117 -0.24 5.78 -9.07
C PRO A 117 -0.39 6.04 -7.56
N PHE A 118 -1.53 5.62 -6.98
CA PHE A 118 -1.75 5.72 -5.54
C PHE A 118 -0.91 4.69 -4.79
N LEU A 119 -0.92 3.43 -5.25
CA LEU A 119 -0.19 2.34 -4.60
C LEU A 119 1.32 2.53 -4.68
N GLU A 120 1.84 3.03 -5.81
CA GLU A 120 3.26 3.39 -5.94
C GLU A 120 3.69 4.44 -4.91
N LEU A 121 2.87 5.48 -4.69
CA LEU A 121 3.17 6.49 -3.69
C LEU A 121 3.11 5.92 -2.26
N VAL A 122 2.12 5.08 -1.97
CA VAL A 122 2.04 4.41 -0.66
C VAL A 122 3.26 3.52 -0.44
N GLN A 123 3.68 2.77 -1.45
CA GLN A 123 4.90 1.94 -1.37
C GLN A 123 6.15 2.78 -1.13
N ALA A 124 6.29 3.92 -1.83
CA ALA A 124 7.40 4.84 -1.60
C ALA A 124 7.39 5.43 -0.18
N LEU A 125 6.20 5.76 0.35
CA LEU A 125 6.02 6.21 1.74
C LEU A 125 6.34 5.12 2.77
N GLU A 126 6.06 3.87 2.44
CA GLU A 126 6.35 2.70 3.28
C GLU A 126 7.77 2.18 3.11
N ALA A 127 8.50 2.72 2.14
CA ALA A 127 9.88 2.33 1.90
C ALA A 127 10.71 2.42 3.21
N PRO A 128 11.64 1.49 3.44
CA PRO A 128 12.38 1.47 4.68
C PRO A 128 13.13 2.77 4.89
N THR A 129 13.09 3.24 6.12
CA THR A 129 13.86 4.42 6.55
C THR A 129 15.35 4.13 6.79
N SER A 130 15.74 2.89 6.60
CA SER A 130 17.13 2.43 6.60
C SER A 130 17.33 1.55 5.36
N ASP A 131 18.41 1.78 4.61
CA ASP A 131 18.86 0.94 3.50
C ASP A 131 19.45 -0.40 4.00
N VAL A 132 19.20 -0.76 5.25
CA VAL A 132 19.70 -2.00 5.85
C VAL A 132 18.71 -3.10 5.49
N GLU A 133 19.21 -4.06 4.72
CA GLU A 133 18.55 -5.35 4.57
C GLU A 133 18.46 -6.02 5.94
N GLU A 134 17.26 -6.42 6.35
CA GLU A 134 17.04 -7.18 7.58
C GLU A 134 16.40 -8.54 7.21
N PRO A 135 17.14 -9.43 6.51
CA PRO A 135 16.64 -10.74 6.13
C PRO A 135 16.61 -11.71 7.31
N LEU A 136 17.47 -11.48 8.32
CA LEU A 136 17.54 -12.32 9.51
C LEU A 136 16.39 -12.00 10.45
N GLY A 137 15.47 -12.95 10.58
CA GLY A 137 14.39 -12.92 11.56
C GLY A 137 14.86 -13.43 12.92
N ARG A 138 13.92 -13.65 13.83
CA ARG A 138 14.18 -14.27 15.12
C ARG A 138 14.41 -15.78 14.99
N TYR A 139 13.70 -16.41 14.07
CA TYR A 139 13.70 -17.86 13.86
C TYR A 139 14.18 -18.26 12.47
N VAL A 140 13.99 -17.42 11.46
CA VAL A 140 14.26 -17.76 10.06
C VAL A 140 15.04 -16.64 9.36
N ASP A 141 16.04 -17.03 8.55
CA ASP A 141 16.73 -16.16 7.60
C ASP A 141 16.03 -16.23 6.23
N LEU A 142 15.56 -15.08 5.71
CA LEU A 142 14.93 -15.00 4.40
C LEU A 142 15.88 -15.30 3.24
N ILE A 143 17.19 -15.17 3.44
CA ILE A 143 18.19 -15.57 2.43
C ILE A 143 18.15 -17.07 2.20
N ASP A 144 18.03 -17.85 3.27
CA ASP A 144 17.91 -19.31 3.18
C ASP A 144 16.61 -19.71 2.49
N VAL A 145 15.50 -19.00 2.82
CA VAL A 145 14.19 -19.22 2.18
C VAL A 145 14.26 -18.91 0.69
N PHE A 146 14.81 -17.76 0.32
CA PHE A 146 15.02 -17.39 -1.08
C PHE A 146 15.84 -18.41 -1.83
N THR A 147 16.99 -18.81 -1.25
CA THR A 147 17.96 -19.71 -1.91
C THR A 147 17.31 -21.04 -2.24
N ARG A 148 16.58 -21.67 -1.29
CA ARG A 148 15.94 -22.96 -1.54
C ARG A 148 14.75 -22.86 -2.49
N VAL A 149 13.95 -21.80 -2.41
CA VAL A 149 12.81 -21.57 -3.31
C VAL A 149 13.28 -21.26 -4.72
N ASN A 150 14.29 -20.39 -4.88
CA ASN A 150 14.89 -20.07 -6.17
C ASN A 150 15.48 -21.31 -6.84
N ALA A 151 16.26 -22.10 -6.09
CA ALA A 151 16.84 -23.34 -6.62
C ALA A 151 15.77 -24.33 -7.06
N ARG A 152 14.68 -24.49 -6.28
CA ARG A 152 13.63 -25.50 -6.54
C ARG A 152 12.69 -25.14 -7.68
N TYR A 153 12.28 -23.88 -7.79
CA TYR A 153 11.20 -23.46 -8.69
C TYR A 153 11.66 -22.56 -9.84
N PHE A 154 12.82 -21.95 -9.74
CA PHE A 154 13.36 -21.03 -10.76
C PHE A 154 14.74 -21.46 -11.28
N ALA A 155 15.13 -22.71 -11.02
CA ALA A 155 16.44 -23.26 -11.42
C ALA A 155 17.65 -22.38 -10.99
N GLY A 156 17.51 -21.62 -9.88
CA GLY A 156 18.54 -20.71 -9.40
C GLY A 156 18.76 -19.47 -10.26
N SER A 157 17.86 -19.18 -11.22
CA SER A 157 18.08 -18.14 -12.24
C SER A 157 17.77 -16.73 -11.75
N LEU A 158 17.03 -16.56 -10.65
CA LEU A 158 16.67 -15.24 -10.17
C LEU A 158 17.82 -14.61 -9.38
N THR A 159 18.10 -13.34 -9.68
CA THR A 159 18.97 -12.52 -8.85
C THR A 159 18.30 -12.25 -7.49
N PRO A 160 19.04 -12.31 -6.36
CA PRO A 160 18.46 -12.01 -5.06
C PRO A 160 17.85 -10.60 -5.03
N PRO A 161 16.57 -10.47 -4.66
CA PRO A 161 16.01 -9.16 -4.32
C PRO A 161 16.49 -8.71 -2.95
N HIS A 162 16.27 -7.45 -2.59
CA HIS A 162 16.40 -7.02 -1.21
C HIS A 162 15.35 -7.72 -0.34
N LEU A 163 15.80 -8.44 0.70
CA LEU A 163 14.94 -9.24 1.55
C LEU A 163 14.82 -8.62 2.94
N ARG A 164 13.61 -8.53 3.46
CA ARG A 164 13.40 -8.10 4.84
C ARG A 164 12.09 -8.58 5.43
N TRP A 165 12.08 -8.71 6.72
CA TRP A 165 10.87 -8.90 7.50
C TRP A 165 10.11 -7.58 7.67
N SER A 166 8.77 -7.65 7.74
CA SER A 166 7.99 -6.49 8.17
C SER A 166 8.29 -6.17 9.64
N ARG A 167 8.20 -4.90 10.02
CA ARG A 167 8.49 -4.47 11.40
C ARG A 167 7.46 -4.95 12.44
N SER A 168 6.27 -5.32 11.99
CA SER A 168 5.19 -5.81 12.84
C SER A 168 4.41 -6.88 12.09
N PRO A 169 3.80 -7.84 12.80
CA PRO A 169 2.92 -8.83 12.20
C PRO A 169 1.84 -8.16 11.36
N ASN A 170 1.67 -8.61 10.12
CA ASN A 170 0.62 -8.15 9.22
C ASN A 170 -0.27 -9.34 8.85
N TYR A 171 -1.53 -9.29 9.27
CA TYR A 171 -2.53 -10.32 9.03
C TYR A 171 -3.28 -10.15 7.72
N ARG A 172 -3.10 -9.02 7.01
CA ARG A 172 -3.78 -8.72 5.74
C ARG A 172 -2.92 -8.94 4.52
N THR A 173 -1.59 -8.89 4.69
CA THR A 173 -0.62 -9.06 3.61
C THR A 173 0.56 -9.82 4.17
N LEU A 174 0.73 -11.08 3.73
CA LEU A 174 1.79 -11.96 4.24
C LEU A 174 3.11 -11.77 3.50
N GLY A 175 3.06 -11.32 2.25
CA GLY A 175 4.21 -10.95 1.43
C GLY A 175 3.91 -9.74 0.56
N HIS A 176 4.95 -9.08 0.07
CA HIS A 176 4.85 -8.00 -0.89
C HIS A 176 6.15 -7.81 -1.65
N TYR A 177 6.08 -7.82 -2.99
CA TYR A 177 7.19 -7.48 -3.88
C TYR A 177 7.06 -6.05 -4.39
N ASN A 178 8.10 -5.25 -4.19
CA ASN A 178 8.21 -3.90 -4.73
C ASN A 178 9.09 -3.90 -5.99
N TYR A 179 8.48 -3.66 -7.15
CA TYR A 179 9.15 -3.63 -8.46
C TYR A 179 10.19 -2.51 -8.60
N LEU A 180 9.98 -1.36 -7.94
CA LEU A 180 10.85 -0.19 -8.10
C LEU A 180 12.17 -0.37 -7.34
N THR A 181 12.13 -1.04 -6.20
CA THR A 181 13.29 -1.21 -5.33
C THR A 181 13.80 -2.66 -5.33
N ASP A 182 13.20 -3.54 -6.14
CA ASP A 182 13.50 -4.99 -6.15
C ASP A 182 13.53 -5.57 -4.72
N THR A 183 12.52 -5.27 -3.92
CA THR A 183 12.45 -5.63 -2.51
C THR A 183 11.29 -6.57 -2.24
N ILE A 184 11.54 -7.69 -1.55
CA ILE A 184 10.51 -8.55 -0.97
C ILE A 184 10.43 -8.29 0.53
N VAL A 185 9.23 -7.99 1.00
CA VAL A 185 8.90 -7.85 2.41
C VAL A 185 8.00 -9.01 2.81
N ILE A 186 8.42 -9.80 3.81
CA ILE A 186 7.61 -10.88 4.38
C ILE A 186 7.08 -10.43 5.74
N SER A 187 5.84 -10.79 6.05
CA SER A 187 5.23 -10.45 7.34
C SER A 187 5.97 -11.11 8.50
N ALA A 188 6.32 -10.33 9.53
CA ALA A 188 6.89 -10.85 10.77
C ALA A 188 5.97 -11.84 11.50
N LEU A 189 4.70 -11.95 11.10
CA LEU A 189 3.79 -13.00 11.54
C LEU A 189 4.33 -14.41 11.21
N LEU A 190 5.07 -14.53 10.11
CA LEU A 190 5.62 -15.79 9.62
C LEU A 190 7.00 -16.12 10.21
N ASP A 191 7.57 -15.24 11.03
CA ASP A 191 8.83 -15.49 11.76
C ASP A 191 8.54 -16.06 13.15
N ALA A 192 7.97 -17.25 13.19
CA ALA A 192 7.60 -17.95 14.42
C ALA A 192 7.85 -19.46 14.32
N PRO A 193 8.14 -20.15 15.44
CA PRO A 193 8.58 -21.55 15.41
C PRO A 193 7.48 -22.52 15.01
N ASP A 194 6.23 -22.13 15.09
CA ASP A 194 5.03 -22.91 14.72
C ASP A 194 4.63 -22.72 13.24
N ILE A 195 5.32 -21.86 12.50
CA ILE A 195 5.09 -21.69 11.08
C ILE A 195 5.81 -22.79 10.28
N PRO A 196 5.09 -23.64 9.55
CA PRO A 196 5.71 -24.67 8.73
C PRO A 196 6.52 -24.06 7.59
N ALA A 197 7.69 -24.64 7.30
CA ALA A 197 8.58 -24.14 6.25
C ALA A 197 7.88 -24.01 4.89
N TYR A 198 7.00 -24.96 4.52
CA TYR A 198 6.28 -24.91 3.25
C TYR A 198 5.35 -23.70 3.12
N ALA A 199 4.82 -23.16 4.24
CA ALA A 199 3.96 -22.00 4.22
C ALA A 199 4.75 -20.72 3.93
N LEU A 200 5.91 -20.56 4.58
CA LEU A 200 6.83 -19.45 4.31
C LEU A 200 7.44 -19.55 2.91
N ASP A 201 7.80 -20.76 2.46
CA ASP A 201 8.31 -21.02 1.12
C ASP A 201 7.29 -20.64 0.05
N PHE A 202 6.00 -20.93 0.29
CA PHE A 202 4.94 -20.53 -0.63
C PHE A 202 4.78 -19.01 -0.73
N VAL A 203 4.84 -18.28 0.40
CA VAL A 203 4.79 -16.81 0.36
C VAL A 203 6.00 -16.25 -0.40
N MET A 204 7.20 -16.74 -0.14
CA MET A 204 8.40 -16.36 -0.89
C MET A 204 8.26 -16.68 -2.38
N TYR A 205 7.76 -17.87 -2.72
CA TYR A 205 7.51 -18.28 -4.11
C TYR A 205 6.53 -17.34 -4.82
N HIS A 206 5.43 -16.97 -4.15
CA HIS A 206 4.45 -16.02 -4.67
C HIS A 206 5.08 -14.67 -5.01
N GLU A 207 5.88 -14.12 -4.10
CA GLU A 207 6.56 -12.84 -4.34
C GLU A 207 7.64 -12.94 -5.43
N LEU A 208 8.33 -14.07 -5.53
CA LEU A 208 9.27 -14.32 -6.60
C LEU A 208 8.59 -14.51 -7.98
N LEU A 209 7.35 -15.00 -8.03
CA LEU A 209 6.56 -15.01 -9.25
C LEU A 209 6.28 -13.59 -9.75
N HIS A 210 6.01 -12.64 -8.84
CA HIS A 210 5.88 -11.22 -9.22
C HIS A 210 7.18 -10.69 -9.84
N LYS A 211 8.35 -11.04 -9.29
CA LYS A 211 9.65 -10.69 -9.86
C LYS A 211 9.87 -11.35 -11.23
N ALA A 212 9.57 -12.63 -11.36
CA ALA A 212 9.85 -13.41 -12.57
C ALA A 212 8.92 -13.06 -13.74
N LEU A 213 7.62 -12.89 -13.48
CA LEU A 213 6.61 -12.67 -14.51
C LEU A 213 6.36 -11.19 -14.80
N GLY A 214 6.78 -10.31 -13.90
CA GLY A 214 6.54 -8.88 -14.02
C GLY A 214 5.05 -8.52 -13.96
N VAL A 215 4.74 -7.29 -14.37
CA VAL A 215 3.37 -6.78 -14.46
C VAL A 215 2.98 -6.63 -15.92
N THR A 216 1.91 -7.30 -16.34
CA THR A 216 1.40 -7.19 -17.70
C THR A 216 0.36 -6.07 -17.79
N ALA A 217 0.61 -5.08 -18.64
CA ALA A 217 -0.37 -4.06 -18.95
C ALA A 217 -1.35 -4.58 -20.00
N MET A 218 -2.62 -4.76 -19.64
CA MET A 218 -3.71 -5.04 -20.61
C MET A 218 -4.77 -3.95 -20.46
N ASN A 219 -5.08 -3.27 -21.59
CA ASN A 219 -6.10 -2.21 -21.66
C ASN A 219 -5.89 -1.07 -20.63
N GLY A 220 -4.64 -0.65 -20.40
CA GLY A 220 -4.31 0.43 -19.47
C GLY A 220 -4.46 0.06 -17.99
N ARG A 221 -4.73 -1.21 -17.65
CA ARG A 221 -4.75 -1.75 -16.29
C ARG A 221 -3.63 -2.75 -16.10
N ARG A 222 -2.79 -2.52 -15.13
CA ARG A 222 -1.80 -3.53 -14.69
C ARG A 222 -2.54 -4.61 -13.91
N ARG A 223 -2.30 -5.88 -14.29
CA ARG A 223 -2.75 -7.05 -13.53
C ARG A 223 -1.52 -7.83 -13.09
N ALA A 224 -1.30 -7.88 -11.80
CA ALA A 224 -0.24 -8.68 -11.22
C ALA A 224 -0.60 -10.18 -11.25
N HIS A 225 -1.81 -10.55 -10.88
CA HIS A 225 -2.28 -11.95 -10.85
C HIS A 225 -3.00 -12.34 -12.14
N THR A 226 -2.23 -12.50 -13.21
CA THR A 226 -2.73 -12.95 -14.54
C THR A 226 -3.08 -14.45 -14.51
N THR A 227 -3.72 -14.95 -15.58
CA THR A 227 -3.94 -16.41 -15.74
C THR A 227 -2.63 -17.19 -15.73
N ALA A 228 -1.58 -16.64 -16.35
CA ALA A 228 -0.24 -17.24 -16.32
C ALA A 228 0.34 -17.29 -14.90
N PHE A 229 0.19 -16.20 -14.14
CA PHE A 229 0.60 -16.15 -12.74
C PHE A 229 -0.11 -17.21 -11.89
N ARG A 230 -1.44 -17.27 -11.96
CA ARG A 230 -2.24 -18.25 -11.21
C ARG A 230 -1.93 -19.71 -11.60
N ARG A 231 -1.56 -19.94 -12.86
CA ARG A 231 -1.11 -21.26 -13.31
C ARG A 231 0.24 -21.60 -12.67
N ALA A 232 1.21 -20.70 -12.74
CA ALA A 232 2.53 -20.88 -12.14
C ALA A 232 2.44 -21.04 -10.62
N GLU A 233 1.60 -20.25 -9.96
CA GLU A 233 1.39 -20.33 -8.50
C GLU A 233 0.94 -21.73 -8.05
N ARG A 234 0.08 -22.40 -8.84
CA ARG A 234 -0.39 -23.78 -8.58
C ARG A 234 0.67 -24.85 -8.82
N GLU A 235 1.79 -24.53 -9.43
CA GLU A 235 2.93 -25.44 -9.59
C GLU A 235 3.73 -25.62 -8.29
N PHE A 236 3.43 -24.84 -7.24
CA PHE A 236 4.00 -25.06 -5.93
C PHE A 236 3.55 -26.42 -5.37
N VAL A 237 4.51 -27.28 -5.00
CA VAL A 237 4.24 -28.71 -4.67
C VAL A 237 3.22 -28.87 -3.54
N GLU A 238 3.23 -28.01 -2.52
CA GLU A 238 2.32 -28.07 -1.38
C GLU A 238 1.28 -26.92 -1.41
N TYR A 239 0.86 -26.51 -2.62
CA TYR A 239 0.00 -25.35 -2.83
C TYR A 239 -1.25 -25.35 -1.94
N GLU A 240 -2.08 -26.40 -2.00
CA GLU A 240 -3.33 -26.47 -1.24
C GLU A 240 -3.08 -26.49 0.27
N LYS A 241 -2.03 -27.18 0.70
CA LYS A 241 -1.66 -27.26 2.10
C LYS A 241 -1.16 -25.92 2.64
N ALA A 242 -0.33 -25.22 1.86
CA ALA A 242 0.15 -23.89 2.20
C ALA A 242 -1.00 -22.89 2.29
N LYS A 243 -1.89 -22.87 1.31
CA LYS A 243 -3.06 -21.98 1.32
C LYS A 243 -3.96 -22.26 2.52
N ALA A 244 -4.29 -23.51 2.79
CA ALA A 244 -5.12 -23.88 3.94
C ALA A 244 -4.50 -23.42 5.26
N PHE A 245 -3.20 -23.62 5.45
CA PHE A 245 -2.52 -23.15 6.65
C PHE A 245 -2.52 -21.62 6.76
N LEU A 246 -2.16 -20.91 5.68
CA LEU A 246 -2.07 -19.44 5.70
C LEU A 246 -3.44 -18.78 5.94
N GLN A 247 -4.53 -19.41 5.49
CA GLN A 247 -5.89 -18.94 5.80
C GLN A 247 -6.20 -18.99 7.30
N THR A 248 -5.63 -19.94 8.05
CA THR A 248 -5.82 -19.99 9.51
C THR A 248 -5.17 -18.83 10.26
N LEU A 249 -4.17 -18.20 9.65
CA LEU A 249 -3.46 -17.05 10.24
C LEU A 249 -4.19 -15.73 10.02
N THR A 250 -5.18 -15.68 9.12
CA THR A 250 -5.87 -14.45 8.76
C THR A 250 -7.21 -14.30 9.49
N PRO A 251 -7.57 -13.08 9.94
CA PRO A 251 -8.91 -12.84 10.46
C PRO A 251 -9.95 -13.22 9.39
N GLU A 252 -10.98 -13.98 9.80
CA GLU A 252 -12.08 -14.39 8.92
C GLU A 252 -11.73 -15.43 7.83
N GLY A 253 -10.57 -16.11 7.89
CA GLY A 253 -10.18 -17.14 6.91
C GLY A 253 -10.06 -16.63 5.47
N ARG A 254 -9.74 -15.35 5.30
CA ARG A 254 -9.66 -14.69 3.98
C ARG A 254 -8.53 -15.26 3.13
N ASP A 255 -8.83 -15.59 1.87
CA ASP A 255 -7.80 -15.88 0.88
C ASP A 255 -7.07 -14.59 0.51
N LEU A 256 -5.84 -14.41 1.04
CA LEU A 256 -5.02 -13.23 0.81
C LEU A 256 -4.39 -13.18 -0.59
N PHE A 257 -4.37 -14.30 -1.29
CA PHE A 257 -3.76 -14.44 -2.61
C PHE A 257 -4.78 -14.32 -3.75
N ASP A 258 -6.09 -14.36 -3.43
CA ASP A 258 -7.18 -14.22 -4.39
C ASP A 258 -7.88 -12.85 -4.32
N ALA A 259 -7.33 -11.91 -3.54
CA ALA A 259 -7.83 -10.56 -3.47
C ALA A 259 -7.73 -9.91 -4.87
N ARG A 260 -8.87 -9.72 -5.50
CA ARG A 260 -9.00 -8.96 -6.76
C ARG A 260 -8.57 -7.53 -6.46
N LEU A 261 -7.38 -7.17 -6.95
CA LEU A 261 -6.98 -5.77 -7.09
C LEU A 261 -7.79 -5.10 -8.20
#